data_d4f75e1f9a8d803375450069db8c8fcd
#
_entry.id   d4f75e1f9a8d803375450069db8c8fcd
#
_cell.length_a   1.000
_cell.length_b   1.000
_cell.length_c   1.000
_cell.angle_alpha   90.00
_cell.angle_beta   90.00
_cell.angle_gamma   90.00
#
_symmetry.space_group_name_H-M   'P 1'
#
loop_
_entity.id
_entity.type
_entity.pdbx_description
1 polymer ?
#
loop_
_entity_poly.entity_id
_entity_poly.type
_entity_poly.pdbx_seq_one_letter_code
_entity_poly.pdbx_strand_id
1 'polypeptide(L)'
;IETLVWAEGTIDRPVKHIRFDNIAFQYTTWMRPSLQGHVPLQAGMYMTDGYKIRPSMIRKNNHKLDNQGWLGRPASAVVVKAAQDIDFEKCRFQHLGSTGIDFEWATDGGHINGCLFRDIAGNGIVAGSFSPAAHETHLPYDPADRREVCTGLSISIINILEVTNEDWGTLGFC
;
A
#
# COMPACT_ATOMS: atom_id res chain seq x y z
N ILE A 1 1.70 -5.63 -17.24
CA ILE A 1 2.67 -5.48 -16.14
C ILE A 1 1.96 -4.87 -14.93
N GLU A 2 2.25 -5.35 -13.73
CA GLU A 2 1.60 -4.86 -12.50
C GLU A 2 2.42 -3.74 -11.83
N THR A 3 3.73 -3.81 -11.88
CA THR A 3 4.63 -2.83 -11.27
C THR A 3 5.62 -2.29 -12.30
N LEU A 4 5.75 -0.97 -12.38
CA LEU A 4 6.66 -0.26 -13.28
C LEU A 4 8.01 0.02 -12.63
N VAL A 5 7.99 0.35 -11.33
CA VAL A 5 9.19 0.66 -10.56
C VAL A 5 9.19 -0.13 -9.25
N TRP A 6 10.32 -0.75 -8.98
CA TRP A 6 10.56 -1.47 -7.74
C TRP A 6 11.84 -0.91 -7.09
N ALA A 7 11.66 -0.08 -6.07
CA ALA A 7 12.75 0.51 -5.29
C ALA A 7 12.86 -0.23 -3.95
N GLU A 8 13.71 -1.22 -3.87
CA GLU A 8 13.85 -2.06 -2.68
C GLU A 8 15.30 -2.15 -2.23
N GLY A 9 15.53 -1.78 -0.99
CA GLY A 9 16.78 -1.99 -0.28
C GLY A 9 16.66 -3.06 0.80
N THR A 10 17.54 -2.97 1.78
CA THR A 10 17.44 -3.72 3.03
C THR A 10 17.46 -2.74 4.20
N ILE A 11 17.09 -3.19 5.40
CA ILE A 11 17.13 -2.34 6.61
C ILE A 11 18.53 -1.75 6.83
N ASP A 12 19.58 -2.52 6.57
CA ASP A 12 20.96 -2.08 6.77
C ASP A 12 21.54 -1.34 5.56
N ARG A 13 20.94 -1.51 4.38
CA ARG A 13 21.34 -0.86 3.14
C ARG A 13 20.11 -0.37 2.37
N PRO A 14 19.43 0.65 2.87
CA PRO A 14 18.26 1.18 2.18
C PRO A 14 18.64 1.86 0.86
N VAL A 15 17.73 1.81 -0.09
CA VAL A 15 17.80 2.67 -1.29
C VAL A 15 17.60 4.11 -0.85
N LYS A 16 18.40 5.06 -1.38
CA LYS A 16 18.38 6.45 -0.88
C LYS A 16 18.40 7.48 -2.00
N HIS A 17 17.75 8.62 -1.71
CA HIS A 17 17.88 9.86 -2.45
C HIS A 17 17.56 9.70 -3.94
N ILE A 18 16.44 9.03 -4.24
CA ILE A 18 15.94 8.93 -5.61
C ILE A 18 14.82 9.95 -5.80
N ARG A 19 14.91 10.71 -6.86
CA ARG A 19 13.88 11.66 -7.26
C ARG A 19 13.36 11.34 -8.65
N PHE A 20 12.05 11.21 -8.72
CA PHE A 20 11.29 11.16 -9.96
C PHE A 20 10.69 12.54 -10.22
N ASP A 21 11.02 13.17 -11.33
CA ASP A 21 10.58 14.52 -11.65
C ASP A 21 9.90 14.54 -13.02
N ASN A 22 8.65 15.00 -13.06
CA ASN A 22 7.86 15.14 -14.28
C ASN A 22 7.72 13.84 -15.10
N ILE A 23 7.55 12.72 -14.43
CA ILE A 23 7.38 11.41 -15.05
C ILE A 23 5.91 10.99 -15.03
N ALA A 24 5.46 10.31 -16.09
CA ALA A 24 4.16 9.68 -16.15
C ALA A 24 4.29 8.16 -15.95
N PHE A 25 3.66 7.65 -14.89
CA PHE A 25 3.50 6.24 -14.59
C PHE A 25 2.10 5.81 -15.04
N GLN A 26 2.01 4.96 -16.05
CA GLN A 26 0.73 4.68 -16.71
C GLN A 26 0.61 3.24 -17.18
N TYR A 27 -0.65 2.79 -17.33
CA TYR A 27 -1.02 1.52 -17.97
C TYR A 27 -0.48 0.28 -17.28
N THR A 28 -0.70 0.21 -15.97
CA THR A 28 -0.50 -1.05 -15.24
C THR A 28 -1.79 -1.87 -15.22
N THR A 29 -1.66 -3.14 -14.92
CA THR A 29 -2.78 -4.06 -14.74
C THR A 29 -2.65 -4.77 -13.40
N TRP A 30 -3.75 -5.29 -12.88
CA TRP A 30 -3.75 -6.18 -11.74
C TRP A 30 -4.50 -7.45 -12.10
N MET A 31 -3.76 -8.54 -12.20
CA MET A 31 -4.28 -9.79 -12.74
C MET A 31 -5.10 -10.62 -11.75
N ARG A 32 -5.01 -10.30 -10.43
CA ARG A 32 -5.74 -11.07 -9.42
C ARG A 32 -7.24 -11.19 -9.68
N PRO A 33 -7.97 -10.12 -10.03
CA PRO A 33 -9.39 -10.23 -10.29
C PRO A 33 -9.75 -11.24 -11.36
N SER A 34 -8.97 -11.29 -12.44
CA SER A 34 -9.19 -12.23 -13.54
C SER A 34 -8.79 -13.67 -13.20
N LEU A 35 -7.81 -13.85 -12.32
CA LEU A 35 -7.24 -15.18 -12.00
C LEU A 35 -7.86 -15.80 -10.75
N GLN A 36 -8.23 -15.00 -9.77
CA GLN A 36 -8.65 -15.45 -8.44
C GLN A 36 -9.99 -14.88 -8.00
N GLY A 37 -10.65 -14.10 -8.85
CA GLY A 37 -11.89 -13.43 -8.56
C GLY A 37 -11.73 -12.12 -7.80
N HIS A 38 -12.81 -11.36 -7.79
CA HIS A 38 -12.91 -10.09 -7.10
C HIS A 38 -12.94 -10.26 -5.60
N VAL A 39 -12.28 -9.36 -4.89
CA VAL A 39 -12.31 -9.25 -3.44
C VAL A 39 -12.44 -7.78 -3.04
N PRO A 40 -13.14 -7.46 -1.96
CA PRO A 40 -13.24 -6.09 -1.48
C PRO A 40 -11.86 -5.53 -1.12
N LEU A 41 -11.63 -4.28 -1.53
CA LEU A 41 -10.53 -3.48 -1.01
C LEU A 41 -11.03 -2.71 0.22
N GLN A 42 -10.28 -2.75 1.28
CA GLN A 42 -10.55 -1.97 2.48
C GLN A 42 -9.23 -1.45 3.04
N ALA A 43 -9.15 -0.15 3.29
CA ALA A 43 -7.93 0.49 3.81
C ALA A 43 -6.68 0.10 3.01
N GLY A 44 -6.78 0.08 1.68
CA GLY A 44 -5.66 -0.27 0.81
C GLY A 44 -5.31 -1.75 0.70
N MET A 45 -6.07 -2.63 1.36
CA MET A 45 -5.82 -4.07 1.39
C MET A 45 -7.00 -4.85 0.83
N TYR A 46 -6.77 -6.10 0.46
CA TYR A 46 -7.82 -7.03 0.08
C TYR A 46 -7.79 -8.28 0.98
N MET A 47 -8.91 -8.94 1.12
CA MET A 47 -8.96 -10.20 1.87
C MET A 47 -8.46 -11.37 1.01
N THR A 48 -7.47 -12.09 1.51
CA THR A 48 -6.93 -13.28 0.85
C THR A 48 -7.65 -14.55 1.25
N ASP A 49 -8.31 -14.53 2.40
CA ASP A 49 -9.04 -15.69 2.95
C ASP A 49 -10.24 -15.19 3.77
N GLY A 50 -11.22 -16.04 3.91
CA GLY A 50 -12.39 -15.76 4.74
C GLY A 50 -12.04 -15.59 6.22
N TYR A 51 -12.97 -15.02 6.97
CA TYR A 51 -12.81 -14.88 8.41
C TYR A 51 -12.68 -16.23 9.09
N LYS A 52 -11.69 -16.35 9.96
CA LYS A 52 -11.45 -17.51 10.81
C LYS A 52 -11.55 -17.10 12.27
N ILE A 53 -12.20 -17.93 13.06
CA ILE A 53 -12.28 -17.73 14.50
C ILE A 53 -10.99 -18.23 15.12
N ARG A 54 -10.29 -17.35 15.81
CA ARG A 54 -9.00 -17.63 16.47
C ARG A 54 -8.95 -17.06 17.88
N PRO A 55 -8.01 -17.54 18.69
CA PRO A 55 -7.73 -16.90 19.97
C PRO A 55 -7.39 -15.43 19.75
N SER A 56 -8.03 -14.56 20.50
CA SER A 56 -7.77 -13.12 20.42
C SER A 56 -6.36 -12.79 20.88
N MET A 57 -5.63 -12.05 20.05
CA MET A 57 -4.33 -11.49 20.41
C MET A 57 -4.47 -10.21 21.25
N ILE A 58 -5.58 -9.50 21.11
CA ILE A 58 -5.83 -8.20 21.71
C ILE A 58 -6.63 -8.35 23.02
N ARG A 59 -7.62 -9.23 23.02
CA ARG A 59 -8.54 -9.43 24.15
C ARG A 59 -8.08 -10.54 25.05
N LYS A 60 -7.16 -10.21 25.94
CA LYS A 60 -6.59 -11.22 26.86
C LYS A 60 -7.59 -11.82 27.86
N ASN A 61 -8.75 -11.21 28.05
CA ASN A 61 -9.51 -11.48 29.25
C ASN A 61 -10.82 -12.19 29.12
N ASN A 62 -11.48 -12.41 28.04
CA ASN A 62 -12.72 -13.13 28.25
C ASN A 62 -13.38 -13.81 27.11
N HIS A 63 -13.25 -13.35 25.96
CA HIS A 63 -13.95 -14.04 24.90
C HIS A 63 -13.05 -14.48 23.79
N LYS A 64 -11.81 -14.52 24.09
CA LYS A 64 -10.98 -15.60 23.66
C LYS A 64 -10.90 -15.92 22.17
N LEU A 65 -11.91 -15.54 21.37
CA LEU A 65 -11.94 -15.81 19.93
C LEU A 65 -12.38 -14.57 19.20
N ASP A 66 -11.56 -14.13 18.27
CA ASP A 66 -11.92 -13.07 17.32
C ASP A 66 -12.12 -13.65 15.93
N ASN A 67 -13.05 -13.05 15.21
CA ASN A 67 -13.20 -13.35 13.80
C ASN A 67 -12.17 -12.53 13.03
N GLN A 68 -11.24 -13.20 12.38
CA GLN A 68 -10.08 -12.57 11.77
C GLN A 68 -10.05 -12.85 10.27
N GLY A 69 -9.71 -11.82 9.51
CA GLY A 69 -9.48 -11.92 8.08
C GLY A 69 -7.98 -11.92 7.76
N TRP A 70 -7.61 -12.64 6.75
CA TRP A 70 -6.28 -12.60 6.19
C TRP A 70 -6.23 -11.56 5.09
N LEU A 71 -5.20 -10.74 5.10
CA LEU A 71 -5.05 -9.63 4.19
C LEU A 71 -3.96 -9.87 3.15
N GLY A 72 -4.17 -9.31 1.98
CA GLY A 72 -3.17 -9.17 0.94
C GLY A 72 -3.03 -7.71 0.53
N ARG A 73 -1.87 -7.39 -0.02
CA ARG A 73 -1.55 -6.07 -0.51
C ARG A 73 -1.75 -6.02 -2.02
N PRO A 74 -2.50 -5.06 -2.57
CA PRO A 74 -2.67 -4.92 -4.01
C PRO A 74 -1.35 -4.59 -4.69
N ALA A 75 -1.22 -4.97 -5.95
CA ALA A 75 -0.09 -4.52 -6.77
C ALA A 75 -0.06 -2.99 -6.86
N SER A 76 1.12 -2.42 -7.02
CA SER A 76 1.30 -0.98 -7.14
C SER A 76 2.20 -0.63 -8.32
N ALA A 77 1.89 0.48 -9.00
CA ALA A 77 2.72 0.93 -10.12
C ALA A 77 4.15 1.25 -9.67
N VAL A 78 4.28 1.81 -8.47
CA VAL A 78 5.57 2.06 -7.83
C VAL A 78 5.56 1.46 -6.43
N VAL A 79 6.54 0.62 -6.15
CA VAL A 79 6.75 -0.01 -4.84
C VAL A 79 8.04 0.51 -4.23
N VAL A 80 7.99 0.95 -2.98
CA VAL A 80 9.11 1.49 -2.22
C VAL A 80 9.27 0.71 -0.92
N LYS A 81 10.42 0.08 -0.73
CA LYS A 81 10.72 -0.76 0.43
C LYS A 81 12.13 -0.51 0.95
N ALA A 82 12.28 -0.45 2.25
CA ALA A 82 13.56 -0.19 2.88
C ALA A 82 14.32 0.93 2.15
N ALA A 83 13.75 2.12 2.18
CA ALA A 83 14.21 3.25 1.38
C ALA A 83 14.17 4.55 2.19
N GLN A 84 15.01 5.50 1.80
CA GLN A 84 15.08 6.82 2.43
C GLN A 84 15.06 7.91 1.36
N ASP A 85 14.29 8.97 1.61
CA ASP A 85 14.21 10.16 0.74
C ASP A 85 13.90 9.80 -0.73
N ILE A 86 12.75 9.19 -0.94
CA ILE A 86 12.25 8.90 -2.29
C ILE A 86 11.20 9.94 -2.66
N ASP A 87 11.54 10.78 -3.63
CA ASP A 87 10.75 11.95 -4.00
C ASP A 87 10.02 11.78 -5.33
N PHE A 88 8.80 12.26 -5.37
CA PHE A 88 8.00 12.37 -6.60
C PHE A 88 7.56 13.83 -6.77
N GLU A 89 8.08 14.48 -7.80
CA GLU A 89 7.81 15.88 -8.10
C GLU A 89 7.09 16.01 -9.44
N LYS A 90 5.91 16.61 -9.45
CA LYS A 90 5.11 16.84 -10.67
C LYS A 90 4.85 15.61 -11.52
N CYS A 91 4.81 14.44 -10.89
CA CYS A 91 4.56 13.18 -11.56
C CYS A 91 3.07 12.95 -11.82
N ARG A 92 2.78 12.07 -12.77
CA ARG A 92 1.42 11.67 -13.11
C ARG A 92 1.26 10.17 -12.97
N PHE A 93 0.28 9.75 -12.20
CA PHE A 93 -0.11 8.37 -11.99
C PHE A 93 -1.51 8.20 -12.58
N GLN A 94 -1.61 7.52 -13.72
CA GLN A 94 -2.86 7.47 -14.48
C GLN A 94 -3.08 6.11 -15.13
N HIS A 95 -4.35 5.72 -15.30
CA HIS A 95 -4.74 4.47 -15.96
C HIS A 95 -4.07 3.26 -15.31
N LEU A 96 -4.20 3.15 -13.99
CA LEU A 96 -3.54 2.11 -13.22
C LEU A 96 -4.55 1.06 -12.76
N GLY A 97 -4.24 -0.20 -12.98
CA GLY A 97 -5.11 -1.32 -12.64
C GLY A 97 -5.21 -1.62 -11.13
N SER A 98 -4.44 -0.94 -10.30
CA SER A 98 -4.49 -1.05 -8.84
C SER A 98 -3.90 0.20 -8.18
N THR A 99 -2.96 0.08 -7.26
CA THR A 99 -2.41 1.20 -6.48
C THR A 99 -1.38 2.02 -7.27
N GLY A 100 -1.33 3.34 -7.04
CA GLY A 100 -0.33 4.23 -7.63
C GLY A 100 1.04 4.05 -7.00
N ILE A 101 1.24 4.55 -5.79
CA ILE A 101 2.49 4.42 -5.03
C ILE A 101 2.23 3.67 -3.74
N ASP A 102 3.16 2.79 -3.39
CA ASP A 102 3.15 2.06 -2.15
C ASP A 102 4.49 2.17 -1.40
N PHE A 103 4.48 2.92 -0.30
CA PHE A 103 5.56 2.91 0.68
C PHE A 103 5.33 1.76 1.66
N GLU A 104 5.80 0.59 1.29
CA GLU A 104 5.34 -0.66 1.91
C GLU A 104 5.95 -0.90 3.28
N TRP A 105 7.28 -0.83 3.43
CA TRP A 105 7.90 -1.09 4.71
C TRP A 105 9.29 -0.45 4.85
N ALA A 106 9.68 -0.13 6.08
CA ALA A 106 10.97 0.46 6.45
C ALA A 106 11.33 1.67 5.59
N THR A 107 10.38 2.57 5.40
CA THR A 107 10.60 3.79 4.62
C THR A 107 10.74 4.98 5.55
N ASP A 108 11.63 5.91 5.20
CA ASP A 108 11.87 7.12 5.97
C ASP A 108 12.13 8.31 5.04
N GLY A 109 11.46 9.43 5.32
CA GLY A 109 11.54 10.61 4.47
C GLY A 109 10.80 10.46 3.15
N GLY A 110 11.02 11.42 2.25
CA GLY A 110 10.44 11.48 0.92
C GLY A 110 9.30 12.48 0.79
N HIS A 111 9.13 12.96 -0.44
CA HIS A 111 8.14 13.97 -0.75
C HIS A 111 7.32 13.59 -1.98
N ILE A 112 6.02 13.77 -1.90
CA ILE A 112 5.12 13.70 -3.05
C ILE A 112 4.53 15.10 -3.24
N ASN A 113 4.98 15.81 -4.25
CA ASN A 113 4.61 17.20 -4.46
C ASN A 113 4.19 17.48 -5.89
N GLY A 114 3.09 18.21 -6.06
CA GLY A 114 2.58 18.61 -7.38
C GLY A 114 2.13 17.44 -8.26
N CYS A 115 1.83 16.29 -7.69
CA CYS A 115 1.49 15.08 -8.43
C CYS A 115 -0.01 14.96 -8.74
N LEU A 116 -0.32 14.32 -9.86
CA LEU A 116 -1.67 13.98 -10.28
C LEU A 116 -1.88 12.46 -10.16
N PHE A 117 -2.94 12.07 -9.46
CA PHE A 117 -3.44 10.69 -9.38
C PHE A 117 -4.82 10.64 -10.01
N ARG A 118 -4.96 9.92 -11.12
CA ARG A 118 -6.22 9.90 -11.88
C ARG A 118 -6.47 8.54 -12.53
N ASP A 119 -7.72 8.10 -12.51
CA ASP A 119 -8.15 6.83 -13.12
C ASP A 119 -7.30 5.66 -12.61
N ILE A 120 -7.43 5.41 -11.31
CA ILE A 120 -6.69 4.39 -10.56
C ILE A 120 -7.70 3.43 -9.94
N ALA A 121 -7.63 2.16 -10.30
CA ALA A 121 -8.58 1.15 -9.85
C ALA A 121 -8.40 0.71 -8.37
N GLY A 122 -7.42 1.24 -7.68
CA GLY A 122 -7.16 1.00 -6.26
C GLY A 122 -6.91 2.30 -5.52
N ASN A 123 -5.81 2.37 -4.79
CA ASN A 123 -5.46 3.56 -4.01
C ASN A 123 -4.48 4.45 -4.76
N GLY A 124 -4.56 5.76 -4.59
CA GLY A 124 -3.53 6.67 -5.10
C GLY A 124 -2.19 6.41 -4.43
N ILE A 125 -2.18 6.48 -3.10
CA ILE A 125 -0.99 6.31 -2.27
C ILE A 125 -1.34 5.39 -1.10
N VAL A 126 -0.45 4.44 -0.82
CA VAL A 126 -0.49 3.61 0.39
C VAL A 126 0.83 3.77 1.12
N ALA A 127 0.80 3.88 2.43
CA ALA A 127 1.99 3.97 3.26
C ALA A 127 1.83 3.11 4.51
N GLY A 128 2.91 2.45 4.90
CA GLY A 128 2.95 1.55 6.04
C GLY A 128 2.71 0.10 5.68
N SER A 129 3.11 -0.78 6.56
CA SER A 129 2.97 -2.22 6.42
C SER A 129 2.71 -2.87 7.77
N PHE A 130 2.29 -4.10 7.73
CA PHE A 130 2.28 -5.00 8.89
C PHE A 130 3.33 -6.09 8.68
N SER A 131 3.78 -6.70 9.77
CA SER A 131 4.85 -7.70 9.70
C SER A 131 4.46 -8.89 8.80
N PRO A 132 5.43 -9.55 8.14
CA PRO A 132 5.14 -10.71 7.29
C PRO A 132 4.45 -11.87 8.00
N ALA A 133 4.60 -11.98 9.31
CA ALA A 133 3.88 -12.98 10.13
C ALA A 133 2.41 -12.60 10.31
N ALA A 134 2.07 -11.37 10.03
CA ALA A 134 0.79 -10.78 10.35
C ALA A 134 0.02 -10.38 9.10
N HIS A 135 -0.30 -11.32 8.29
CA HIS A 135 -1.41 -11.14 7.36
C HIS A 135 -2.76 -11.15 8.08
N GLU A 136 -2.74 -10.93 9.37
CA GLU A 136 -3.92 -10.84 10.23
C GLU A 136 -4.23 -9.39 10.59
N THR A 137 -5.49 -9.03 10.48
CA THR A 137 -5.98 -7.66 10.70
C THR A 137 -5.79 -7.10 12.11
N HIS A 138 -5.43 -7.90 13.08
CA HIS A 138 -5.49 -7.51 14.50
C HIS A 138 -4.21 -7.76 15.28
N LEU A 139 -3.09 -7.96 14.61
CA LEU A 139 -1.83 -8.04 15.32
C LEU A 139 -1.45 -6.64 15.82
N PRO A 140 -1.06 -6.52 17.08
CA PRO A 140 -0.61 -5.25 17.62
C PRO A 140 0.69 -4.81 16.92
N TYR A 141 0.81 -3.51 16.70
CA TYR A 141 2.04 -2.89 16.24
C TYR A 141 3.19 -3.23 17.20
N ASP A 142 4.30 -3.67 16.66
CA ASP A 142 5.54 -3.87 17.40
C ASP A 142 6.52 -2.74 17.09
N PRO A 143 6.74 -1.79 18.00
CA PRO A 143 7.66 -0.68 17.78
C PRO A 143 9.12 -1.11 17.62
N ALA A 144 9.46 -2.33 18.00
CA ALA A 144 10.79 -2.88 17.78
C ALA A 144 10.98 -3.43 16.36
N ASP A 145 9.90 -3.71 15.65
CA ASP A 145 9.97 -4.17 14.26
C ASP A 145 10.15 -3.00 13.29
N ARG A 146 11.39 -2.71 12.96
CA ARG A 146 11.75 -1.64 12.04
C ARG A 146 11.11 -1.78 10.65
N ARG A 147 10.60 -2.93 10.30
CA ARG A 147 9.93 -3.15 9.01
C ARG A 147 8.56 -2.48 8.96
N GLU A 148 7.90 -2.31 10.10
CA GLU A 148 6.59 -1.67 10.16
C GLU A 148 6.66 -0.13 10.17
N VAL A 149 7.86 0.42 10.16
CA VAL A 149 8.06 1.87 10.24
C VAL A 149 7.95 2.51 8.86
N CYS A 150 7.10 3.52 8.76
CA CYS A 150 7.03 4.45 7.64
C CYS A 150 6.94 5.86 8.23
N THR A 151 8.01 6.63 8.12
CA THR A 151 8.14 7.95 8.78
C THR A 151 8.55 9.03 7.80
N GLY A 152 8.33 10.29 8.18
CA GLY A 152 8.85 11.45 7.46
C GLY A 152 8.28 11.69 6.05
N LEU A 153 7.28 10.93 5.60
CA LEU A 153 6.66 11.15 4.29
C LEU A 153 5.83 12.45 4.30
N SER A 154 6.13 13.33 3.37
CA SER A 154 5.39 14.58 3.16
C SER A 154 4.63 14.55 1.84
N ILE A 155 3.35 14.88 1.88
CA ILE A 155 2.47 14.90 0.71
C ILE A 155 1.87 16.30 0.59
N SER A 156 2.08 16.97 -0.54
CA SER A 156 1.63 18.33 -0.77
C SER A 156 1.24 18.59 -2.22
N ILE A 157 0.29 19.48 -2.42
CA ILE A 157 -0.16 19.96 -3.75
C ILE A 157 -0.47 18.76 -4.67
N ILE A 158 -1.28 17.83 -4.21
CA ILE A 158 -1.72 16.69 -5.01
C ILE A 158 -3.14 16.90 -5.52
N ASN A 159 -3.43 16.35 -6.71
CA ASN A 159 -4.77 16.21 -7.24
C ASN A 159 -5.12 14.73 -7.34
N ILE A 160 -6.23 14.35 -6.72
CA ILE A 160 -6.73 12.97 -6.74
C ILE A 160 -8.10 12.99 -7.41
N LEU A 161 -8.22 12.35 -8.55
CA LEU A 161 -9.41 12.32 -9.38
C LEU A 161 -9.67 10.88 -9.85
N GLU A 162 -10.92 10.42 -9.75
CA GLU A 162 -11.30 9.10 -10.27
C GLU A 162 -10.40 7.97 -9.72
N VAL A 163 -10.06 8.08 -8.44
CA VAL A 163 -9.32 7.05 -7.70
C VAL A 163 -10.33 6.23 -6.93
N THR A 164 -11.01 5.38 -7.65
CA THR A 164 -11.94 4.40 -7.09
C THR A 164 -12.07 3.24 -8.05
N ASN A 165 -12.39 2.10 -7.53
CA ASN A 165 -12.86 1.02 -8.35
C ASN A 165 -14.38 0.95 -8.25
N GLU A 166 -15.08 1.50 -9.21
CA GLU A 166 -16.56 1.47 -9.27
C GLU A 166 -17.09 0.03 -9.26
N ASP A 167 -16.34 -0.89 -9.85
CA ASP A 167 -16.70 -2.31 -9.91
C ASP A 167 -16.52 -3.03 -8.57
N TRP A 168 -15.74 -2.46 -7.65
CA TRP A 168 -15.41 -3.09 -6.36
C TRP A 168 -16.25 -2.58 -5.19
N GLY A 169 -17.01 -1.54 -5.39
CA GLY A 169 -18.01 -1.04 -4.44
C GLY A 169 -17.44 -0.47 -3.14
N THR A 170 -16.16 -0.14 -3.07
CA THR A 170 -15.57 0.48 -1.89
C THR A 170 -14.88 1.78 -2.22
N LEU A 171 -15.33 2.84 -1.59
CA LEU A 171 -14.66 4.13 -1.59
C LEU A 171 -13.41 4.03 -0.72
N GLY A 172 -12.27 3.86 -1.32
CA GLY A 172 -10.99 3.87 -0.64
C GLY A 172 -10.40 5.27 -0.61
N PHE A 173 -10.78 6.08 0.37
CA PHE A 173 -9.95 7.20 0.78
C PHE A 173 -9.02 6.72 1.89
N CYS A 174 -7.78 6.57 1.60
CA CYS A 174 -6.71 6.43 2.57
C CYS A 174 -5.55 7.34 2.19
#